data_463af65cb364b7b7439de04b4820922f
#
_entry.id   463af65cb364b7b7439de04b4820922f
#
_cell.length_a   1.000
_cell.length_b   1.000
_cell.length_c   1.000
_cell.angle_alpha   90.00
_cell.angle_beta   90.00
_cell.angle_gamma   90.00
#
_symmetry.space_group_name_H-M   'P 1'
#
loop_
_entity.id
_entity.type
_entity.pdbx_description
1 polymer ?
#
loop_
_entity_poly.entity_id
_entity_poly.type
_entity_poly.pdbx_seq_one_letter_code
_entity_poly.pdbx_strand_id
1 'polypeptide(L)'
;LLNTRLIPLTAEFFQAVKHVMRERNMHVPVALMRSDGSLMSESLAREYPVETLLSGPAASLVGGSVLAGEGDAVIVDMGGTTTDVAMVRGRMPLTASGGIKIGPWKTTINGVFVDTFLLGGDSAVRFAKGRLYLDGRRVIPLSFLAERFPQITEKLEKLGRGKRTHTRMLHEFYVLQRDGEDRSGYTEEEEKLCAALREGPLLLEELAEAVEGD
;
A
#
# COMPACT_ATOMS: atom_id res chain seq x y z
N LEU A 1 11.38 -27.53 -4.61
CA LEU A 1 12.37 -26.45 -4.42
C LEU A 1 11.80 -25.26 -3.66
N LEU A 2 10.67 -24.64 -4.10
CA LEU A 2 10.09 -23.49 -3.44
C LEU A 2 9.63 -23.82 -2.00
N ASN A 3 8.89 -24.90 -1.85
CA ASN A 3 8.46 -25.36 -0.51
C ASN A 3 9.63 -25.55 0.44
N THR A 4 10.69 -26.21 0.01
CA THR A 4 11.88 -26.46 0.83
C THR A 4 12.55 -25.18 1.32
N ARG A 5 12.54 -24.12 0.51
CA ARG A 5 13.07 -22.81 0.91
C ARG A 5 12.19 -22.06 1.90
N LEU A 6 10.89 -22.30 1.88
CA LEU A 6 9.94 -21.63 2.76
C LEU A 6 9.86 -22.29 4.14
N ILE A 7 10.15 -23.58 4.27
CA ILE A 7 10.06 -24.33 5.54
C ILE A 7 10.80 -23.63 6.71
N PRO A 8 12.09 -23.24 6.59
CA PRO A 8 12.78 -22.60 7.70
C PRO A 8 12.18 -21.26 8.08
N LEU A 9 11.82 -20.43 7.08
CA LEU A 9 11.20 -19.12 7.30
C LEU A 9 9.86 -19.25 8.02
N THR A 10 9.04 -20.21 7.63
CA THR A 10 7.74 -20.47 8.25
C THR A 10 7.92 -21.00 9.67
N ALA A 11 8.94 -21.81 9.93
CA ALA A 11 9.25 -22.29 11.28
C ALA A 11 9.63 -21.15 12.23
N GLU A 12 10.49 -20.23 11.78
CA GLU A 12 10.86 -19.02 12.54
C GLU A 12 9.65 -18.12 12.80
N PHE A 13 8.83 -17.88 11.77
CA PHE A 13 7.60 -17.11 11.91
C PHE A 13 6.68 -17.69 12.99
N PHE A 14 6.41 -18.99 12.98
CA PHE A 14 5.56 -19.61 14.00
C PHE A 14 6.17 -19.57 15.40
N GLN A 15 7.49 -19.65 15.52
CA GLN A 15 8.16 -19.47 16.81
C GLN A 15 7.91 -18.05 17.35
N ALA A 16 8.06 -17.04 16.51
CA ALA A 16 7.81 -15.65 16.89
C ALA A 16 6.35 -15.43 17.30
N VAL A 17 5.39 -15.91 16.50
CA VAL A 17 3.96 -15.80 16.80
C VAL A 17 3.62 -16.47 18.14
N LYS A 18 4.10 -17.69 18.36
CA LYS A 18 3.86 -18.41 19.63
C LYS A 18 4.52 -17.74 20.83
N HIS A 19 5.67 -17.10 20.63
CA HIS A 19 6.32 -16.34 21.69
C HIS A 19 5.43 -15.17 22.12
N VAL A 20 4.98 -14.34 21.18
CA VAL A 20 4.08 -13.20 21.45
C VAL A 20 2.75 -13.66 22.06
N MET A 21 2.18 -14.76 21.58
CA MET A 21 0.94 -15.32 22.14
C MET A 21 1.12 -15.70 23.61
N ARG A 22 2.23 -16.35 23.94
CA ARG A 22 2.54 -16.71 25.36
C ARG A 22 2.71 -15.47 26.23
N GLU A 23 3.46 -14.49 25.78
CA GLU A 23 3.64 -13.23 26.52
C GLU A 23 2.31 -12.51 26.80
N ARG A 24 1.34 -12.65 25.88
CA ARG A 24 0.01 -12.05 25.99
C ARG A 24 -1.05 -12.98 26.60
N ASN A 25 -0.66 -14.15 27.14
CA ASN A 25 -1.57 -15.16 27.68
C ASN A 25 -2.69 -15.57 26.70
N MET A 26 -2.39 -15.61 25.40
CA MET A 26 -3.34 -16.03 24.37
C MET A 26 -3.24 -17.54 24.16
N HIS A 27 -4.32 -18.26 24.47
CA HIS A 27 -4.43 -19.72 24.35
C HIS A 27 -5.48 -20.10 23.30
N VAL A 28 -5.25 -19.69 22.07
CA VAL A 28 -6.16 -19.97 20.96
C VAL A 28 -5.45 -20.76 19.86
N PRO A 29 -6.15 -21.59 19.09
CA PRO A 29 -5.56 -22.27 17.95
C PRO A 29 -5.16 -21.27 16.87
N VAL A 30 -4.05 -21.54 16.18
CA VAL A 30 -3.57 -20.75 15.04
C VAL A 30 -3.96 -21.47 13.76
N ALA A 31 -4.67 -20.77 12.90
CA ALA A 31 -4.96 -21.20 11.54
C ALA A 31 -4.40 -20.19 10.53
N LEU A 32 -3.95 -20.68 9.40
CA LEU A 32 -3.42 -19.84 8.32
C LEU A 32 -4.35 -19.89 7.12
N MET A 33 -4.42 -18.74 6.44
CA MET A 33 -5.08 -18.68 5.14
C MET A 33 -4.20 -19.32 4.07
N ARG A 34 -4.80 -20.15 3.22
CA ARG A 34 -4.17 -20.71 2.02
C ARG A 34 -4.40 -19.79 0.82
N SER A 35 -3.62 -20.07 -0.22
CA SER A 35 -3.72 -19.37 -1.52
C SER A 35 -5.12 -19.44 -2.14
N ASP A 36 -5.91 -20.46 -1.84
CA ASP A 36 -7.26 -20.66 -2.37
C ASP A 36 -8.38 -20.07 -1.49
N GLY A 37 -8.01 -19.38 -0.39
CA GLY A 37 -8.97 -18.77 0.55
C GLY A 37 -9.48 -19.73 1.62
N SER A 38 -9.06 -20.99 1.64
CA SER A 38 -9.37 -21.93 2.73
C SER A 38 -8.39 -21.76 3.90
N LEU A 39 -8.71 -22.39 5.04
CA LEU A 39 -7.84 -22.39 6.22
C LEU A 39 -7.06 -23.70 6.35
N MET A 40 -5.86 -23.61 6.87
CA MET A 40 -5.02 -24.75 7.21
C MET A 40 -4.48 -24.64 8.63
N SER A 41 -4.19 -25.79 9.25
CA SER A 41 -3.55 -25.84 10.56
C SER A 41 -2.09 -25.42 10.50
N GLU A 42 -1.54 -25.01 11.65
CA GLU A 42 -0.10 -24.73 11.78
C GLU A 42 0.77 -25.90 11.35
N SER A 43 0.39 -27.13 11.72
CA SER A 43 1.17 -28.34 11.36
C SER A 43 1.27 -28.51 9.85
N LEU A 44 0.15 -28.33 9.15
CA LEU A 44 0.12 -28.43 7.70
C LEU A 44 0.92 -27.28 7.04
N ALA A 45 0.82 -26.06 7.58
CA ALA A 45 1.58 -24.92 7.07
C ALA A 45 3.10 -25.07 7.26
N ARG A 46 3.55 -25.77 8.28
CA ARG A 46 4.96 -26.08 8.48
C ARG A 46 5.49 -27.10 7.46
N GLU A 47 4.67 -28.02 7.03
CA GLU A 47 5.02 -29.04 6.04
C GLU A 47 4.91 -28.51 4.61
N TYR A 48 3.84 -27.74 4.33
CA TYR A 48 3.52 -27.20 3.02
C TYR A 48 3.37 -25.67 3.04
N PRO A 49 4.42 -24.91 3.45
CA PRO A 49 4.33 -23.45 3.50
C PRO A 49 4.07 -22.80 2.15
N VAL A 50 4.35 -23.47 1.05
CA VAL A 50 4.05 -23.01 -0.30
C VAL A 50 2.55 -22.75 -0.53
N GLU A 51 1.68 -23.42 0.21
CA GLU A 51 0.23 -23.22 0.15
C GLU A 51 -0.24 -21.87 0.76
N THR A 52 0.64 -21.16 1.47
CA THR A 52 0.34 -19.83 2.02
C THR A 52 0.76 -18.68 1.11
N LEU A 53 1.31 -18.98 -0.06
CA LEU A 53 1.64 -17.96 -1.06
C LEU A 53 0.36 -17.25 -1.53
N LEU A 54 0.39 -15.91 -1.66
CA LEU A 54 -0.79 -15.09 -1.94
C LEU A 54 -1.93 -15.19 -0.92
N SER A 55 -1.64 -15.61 0.32
CA SER A 55 -2.63 -15.69 1.40
C SER A 55 -3.22 -14.32 1.77
N GLY A 56 -2.45 -13.23 1.63
CA GLY A 56 -2.92 -11.85 1.83
C GLY A 56 -4.06 -11.49 0.86
N PRO A 57 -3.82 -11.49 -0.44
CA PRO A 57 -4.88 -11.31 -1.44
C PRO A 57 -6.06 -12.27 -1.26
N ALA A 58 -5.81 -13.54 -0.94
CA ALA A 58 -6.89 -14.50 -0.69
C ALA A 58 -7.75 -14.11 0.52
N ALA A 59 -7.13 -13.62 1.61
CA ALA A 59 -7.85 -13.16 2.79
C ALA A 59 -8.68 -11.90 2.48
N SER A 60 -8.13 -10.94 1.75
CA SER A 60 -8.85 -9.74 1.31
C SER A 60 -10.06 -10.10 0.44
N LEU A 61 -9.93 -11.09 -0.45
CA LEU A 61 -11.03 -11.56 -1.28
C LEU A 61 -12.15 -12.20 -0.44
N VAL A 62 -11.77 -13.11 0.46
CA VAL A 62 -12.74 -13.78 1.33
C VAL A 62 -13.45 -12.75 2.20
N GLY A 63 -12.73 -11.83 2.83
CA GLY A 63 -13.30 -10.73 3.61
C GLY A 63 -14.21 -9.83 2.76
N GLY A 64 -13.74 -9.42 1.60
CA GLY A 64 -14.50 -8.60 0.65
C GLY A 64 -15.76 -9.29 0.15
N SER A 65 -15.74 -10.61 -0.09
CA SER A 65 -16.92 -11.36 -0.49
C SER A 65 -18.01 -11.39 0.58
N VAL A 66 -17.60 -11.43 1.85
CA VAL A 66 -18.54 -11.35 2.99
C VAL A 66 -19.17 -9.96 3.06
N LEU A 67 -18.39 -8.90 2.86
CA LEU A 67 -18.88 -7.51 2.88
C LEU A 67 -19.77 -7.18 1.68
N ALA A 68 -19.47 -7.74 0.51
CA ALA A 68 -20.26 -7.54 -0.70
C ALA A 68 -21.68 -8.18 -0.63
N GLY A 69 -21.87 -9.14 0.28
CA GLY A 69 -23.15 -9.84 0.43
C GLY A 69 -23.37 -10.92 -0.62
N GLU A 70 -24.63 -11.10 -1.05
CA GLU A 70 -25.00 -12.12 -2.03
C GLU A 70 -24.84 -11.60 -3.46
N GLY A 71 -24.25 -12.41 -4.34
CA GLY A 71 -24.14 -12.11 -5.75
C GLY A 71 -22.70 -12.12 -6.28
N ASP A 72 -22.56 -11.59 -7.47
CA ASP A 72 -21.26 -11.41 -8.14
C ASP A 72 -20.68 -10.04 -7.75
N ALA A 73 -19.39 -9.98 -7.52
CA ALA A 73 -18.71 -8.75 -7.13
C ALA A 73 -17.30 -8.67 -7.71
N VAL A 74 -16.81 -7.44 -7.87
CA VAL A 74 -15.41 -7.13 -8.09
C VAL A 74 -14.86 -6.56 -6.79
N ILE A 75 -13.82 -7.20 -6.27
CA ILE A 75 -13.10 -6.75 -5.08
C ILE A 75 -11.87 -5.99 -5.55
N VAL A 76 -11.70 -4.78 -5.06
CA VAL A 76 -10.52 -3.94 -5.31
C VAL A 76 -9.87 -3.63 -3.96
N ASP A 77 -8.70 -4.19 -3.73
CA ASP A 77 -7.92 -3.99 -2.51
C ASP A 77 -6.70 -3.11 -2.83
N MET A 78 -6.77 -1.85 -2.43
CA MET A 78 -5.69 -0.90 -2.65
C MET A 78 -4.87 -0.73 -1.36
N GLY A 79 -3.65 -1.27 -1.38
CA GLY A 79 -2.65 -1.05 -0.35
C GLY A 79 -1.79 0.20 -0.61
N GLY A 80 -0.68 0.33 0.11
CA GLY A 80 0.29 1.41 -0.10
C GLY A 80 1.04 1.30 -1.43
N THR A 81 1.32 0.10 -1.88
CA THR A 81 2.21 -0.20 -3.02
C THR A 81 1.47 -0.70 -4.25
N THR A 82 0.46 -1.55 -4.04
CA THR A 82 -0.26 -2.27 -5.10
C THR A 82 -1.75 -2.17 -4.92
N THR A 83 -2.45 -2.40 -6.00
CA THR A 83 -3.89 -2.64 -6.02
C THR A 83 -4.14 -4.03 -6.57
N ASP A 84 -4.78 -4.86 -5.77
CA ASP A 84 -5.22 -6.19 -6.16
C ASP A 84 -6.68 -6.14 -6.60
N VAL A 85 -6.96 -6.70 -7.76
CA VAL A 85 -8.31 -6.76 -8.34
C VAL A 85 -8.69 -8.21 -8.56
N ALA A 86 -9.82 -8.61 -8.04
CA ALA A 86 -10.31 -9.97 -8.18
C ALA A 86 -11.83 -10.03 -8.30
N MET A 87 -12.32 -11.14 -8.76
CA MET A 87 -13.75 -11.36 -8.98
C MET A 87 -14.30 -12.45 -8.07
N VAL A 88 -15.50 -12.22 -7.57
CA VAL A 88 -16.29 -13.16 -6.79
C VAL A 88 -17.55 -13.48 -7.57
N ARG A 89 -17.88 -14.74 -7.70
CA ARG A 89 -19.11 -15.22 -8.32
C ARG A 89 -19.90 -16.08 -7.33
N GLY A 90 -21.14 -15.69 -7.05
CA GLY A 90 -21.97 -16.40 -6.09
C GLY A 90 -21.29 -16.56 -4.71
N ARG A 91 -20.65 -15.52 -4.19
CA ARG A 91 -19.84 -15.51 -2.94
C ARG A 91 -18.55 -16.34 -2.97
N MET A 92 -18.21 -16.95 -4.08
CA MET A 92 -16.99 -17.73 -4.21
C MET A 92 -15.94 -16.98 -5.03
N PRO A 93 -14.72 -16.78 -4.52
CA PRO A 93 -13.63 -16.21 -5.31
C PRO A 93 -13.35 -17.06 -6.54
N LEU A 94 -13.09 -16.43 -7.68
CA LEU A 94 -12.61 -17.15 -8.85
C LEU A 94 -11.19 -17.65 -8.58
N THR A 95 -10.93 -18.88 -9.00
CA THR A 95 -9.61 -19.51 -8.84
C THR A 95 -8.82 -19.50 -10.15
N ALA A 96 -7.50 -19.43 -10.02
CA ALA A 96 -6.59 -19.49 -11.16
C ALA A 96 -6.57 -20.91 -11.75
N SER A 97 -7.05 -21.06 -12.98
CA SER A 97 -7.02 -22.36 -13.67
C SER A 97 -5.59 -22.81 -13.95
N GLY A 98 -5.23 -23.98 -13.40
CA GLY A 98 -3.91 -24.61 -13.58
C GLY A 98 -2.79 -23.95 -12.79
N GLY A 99 -3.11 -23.34 -11.65
CA GLY A 99 -2.16 -22.84 -10.66
C GLY A 99 -1.86 -21.34 -10.72
N ILE A 100 -1.42 -20.81 -9.58
CA ILE A 100 -1.07 -19.39 -9.43
C ILE A 100 0.27 -19.07 -10.11
N LYS A 101 0.42 -17.81 -10.54
CA LYS A 101 1.66 -17.29 -11.11
C LYS A 101 2.43 -16.51 -10.04
N ILE A 102 3.71 -16.81 -9.85
CA ILE A 102 4.60 -16.12 -8.92
C ILE A 102 5.78 -15.57 -9.70
N GLY A 103 5.80 -14.26 -9.90
CA GLY A 103 6.76 -13.65 -10.81
C GLY A 103 6.63 -14.24 -12.22
N PRO A 104 7.73 -14.70 -12.86
CA PRO A 104 7.68 -15.32 -14.17
C PRO A 104 7.22 -16.79 -14.14
N TRP A 105 7.05 -17.40 -12.98
CA TRP A 105 6.83 -18.83 -12.82
C TRP A 105 5.36 -19.17 -12.63
N LYS A 106 4.86 -20.10 -13.42
CA LYS A 106 3.56 -20.74 -13.19
C LYS A 106 3.75 -21.95 -12.27
N THR A 107 2.95 -22.03 -11.23
CA THR A 107 3.00 -23.11 -10.24
C THR A 107 1.82 -24.06 -10.44
N THR A 108 1.83 -25.19 -9.73
CA THR A 108 0.68 -26.11 -9.62
C THR A 108 -0.18 -25.85 -8.40
N ILE A 109 0.10 -24.76 -7.66
CA ILE A 109 -0.62 -24.42 -6.43
C ILE A 109 -1.96 -23.82 -6.81
N ASN A 110 -3.03 -24.36 -6.24
CA ASN A 110 -4.35 -23.77 -6.37
C ASN A 110 -4.41 -22.46 -5.60
N GLY A 111 -4.97 -21.45 -6.22
CA GLY A 111 -5.12 -20.15 -5.56
C GLY A 111 -6.20 -19.31 -6.20
N VAL A 112 -6.58 -18.25 -5.51
CA VAL A 112 -7.50 -17.25 -6.04
C VAL A 112 -6.90 -16.55 -7.27
N PHE A 113 -7.75 -16.19 -8.22
CA PHE A 113 -7.33 -15.39 -9.36
C PHE A 113 -7.32 -13.91 -8.97
N VAL A 114 -6.15 -13.32 -8.99
CA VAL A 114 -5.92 -11.91 -8.64
C VAL A 114 -5.04 -11.27 -9.70
N ASP A 115 -5.46 -10.13 -10.20
CA ASP A 115 -4.63 -9.23 -11.00
C ASP A 115 -4.05 -8.13 -10.10
N THR A 116 -2.72 -8.04 -10.06
CA THR A 116 -2.01 -7.06 -9.23
C THR A 116 -1.45 -5.94 -10.08
N PHE A 117 -1.81 -4.72 -9.75
CA PHE A 117 -1.34 -3.50 -10.39
C PHE A 117 -0.36 -2.75 -9.47
N LEU A 118 0.72 -2.22 -10.01
CA LEU A 118 1.72 -1.42 -9.28
C LEU A 118 1.21 0.02 -9.04
N LEU A 119 0.00 0.13 -8.50
CA LEU A 119 -0.65 1.39 -8.14
C LEU A 119 -1.18 1.25 -6.73
N GLY A 120 -0.76 2.12 -5.83
CA GLY A 120 -1.20 2.13 -4.44
C GLY A 120 -1.18 3.54 -3.87
N GLY A 121 -1.48 3.66 -2.57
CA GLY A 121 -1.54 4.95 -1.87
C GLY A 121 -0.21 5.73 -1.89
N ASP A 122 0.92 5.03 -2.04
CA ASP A 122 2.25 5.65 -2.13
C ASP A 122 2.63 6.04 -3.56
N SER A 123 1.76 5.81 -4.55
CA SER A 123 2.05 6.08 -5.95
C SER A 123 1.69 7.53 -6.30
N ALA A 124 2.62 8.26 -6.91
CA ALA A 124 2.33 9.56 -7.49
C ALA A 124 1.83 9.38 -8.93
N VAL A 125 0.59 9.79 -9.19
CA VAL A 125 0.01 9.83 -10.53
C VAL A 125 0.32 11.19 -11.14
N ARG A 126 0.99 11.19 -12.28
CA ARG A 126 1.41 12.38 -13.01
C ARG A 126 0.71 12.49 -14.36
N PHE A 127 0.63 13.71 -14.87
CA PHE A 127 0.13 13.97 -16.22
C PHE A 127 1.18 14.72 -17.04
N ALA A 128 1.63 14.12 -18.11
CA ALA A 128 2.53 14.77 -19.05
C ALA A 128 2.27 14.29 -20.49
N LYS A 129 2.51 15.14 -21.46
CA LYS A 129 2.35 14.84 -22.90
C LYS A 129 0.99 14.23 -23.24
N GLY A 130 -0.09 14.73 -22.61
CA GLY A 130 -1.46 14.33 -22.88
C GLY A 130 -1.87 12.97 -22.27
N ARG A 131 -1.08 12.38 -21.37
CA ARG A 131 -1.39 11.09 -20.73
C ARG A 131 -1.02 11.05 -19.26
N LEU A 132 -1.74 10.20 -18.50
CA LEU A 132 -1.38 9.84 -17.13
C LEU A 132 -0.25 8.81 -17.13
N TYR A 133 0.63 8.91 -16.16
CA TYR A 133 1.66 7.90 -15.88
C TYR A 133 1.92 7.83 -14.37
N LEU A 134 2.51 6.70 -13.92
CA LEU A 134 2.96 6.54 -12.55
C LEU A 134 4.41 7.01 -12.45
N ASP A 135 4.69 7.87 -11.46
CA ASP A 135 6.06 8.23 -11.13
C ASP A 135 6.76 7.02 -10.47
N GLY A 136 8.01 6.78 -10.83
CA GLY A 136 8.81 5.72 -10.19
C GLY A 136 9.22 6.04 -8.75
N ARG A 137 9.01 7.26 -8.28
CA ARG A 137 9.24 7.67 -6.90
C ARG A 137 7.97 7.48 -6.07
N ARG A 138 8.11 6.84 -4.92
CA ARG A 138 7.05 6.79 -3.92
C ARG A 138 6.95 8.13 -3.22
N VAL A 139 5.74 8.50 -2.86
CA VAL A 139 5.44 9.69 -2.06
C VAL A 139 5.00 9.26 -0.66
N ILE A 140 5.12 10.17 0.30
CA ILE A 140 4.56 9.96 1.63
C ILE A 140 3.04 10.13 1.53
N PRO A 141 2.22 9.14 1.95
CA PRO A 141 0.77 9.29 1.93
C PRO A 141 0.31 10.49 2.75
N LEU A 142 -0.66 11.24 2.21
CA LEU A 142 -1.19 12.44 2.88
C LEU A 142 -1.78 12.16 4.25
N SER A 143 -2.32 10.95 4.48
CA SER A 143 -2.80 10.53 5.81
C SER A 143 -1.70 10.54 6.87
N PHE A 144 -0.50 10.06 6.54
CA PHE A 144 0.67 10.13 7.42
C PHE A 144 1.12 11.56 7.69
N LEU A 145 1.10 12.39 6.64
CA LEU A 145 1.50 13.77 6.76
C LEU A 145 0.47 14.58 7.58
N ALA A 146 -0.82 14.30 7.40
CA ALA A 146 -1.91 14.94 8.14
C ALA A 146 -1.94 14.58 9.63
N GLU A 147 -1.47 13.38 10.01
CA GLU A 147 -1.31 13.02 11.43
C GLU A 147 -0.33 13.96 12.14
N ARG A 148 0.78 14.28 11.48
CA ARG A 148 1.81 15.19 12.01
C ARG A 148 1.44 16.67 11.82
N PHE A 149 0.74 17.00 10.75
CA PHE A 149 0.38 18.37 10.35
C PHE A 149 -1.13 18.44 10.02
N PRO A 150 -2.01 18.54 11.03
CA PRO A 150 -3.47 18.50 10.82
C PRO A 150 -4.01 19.57 9.86
N GLN A 151 -3.34 20.72 9.75
CA GLN A 151 -3.71 21.81 8.82
C GLN A 151 -3.77 21.39 7.34
N ILE A 152 -3.14 20.27 6.97
CA ILE A 152 -3.21 19.69 5.61
C ILE A 152 -4.65 19.37 5.24
N THR A 153 -5.44 18.85 6.18
CA THR A 153 -6.84 18.49 5.93
C THR A 153 -7.65 19.71 5.48
N GLU A 154 -7.49 20.84 6.16
CA GLU A 154 -8.17 22.09 5.79
C GLU A 154 -7.73 22.60 4.42
N LYS A 155 -6.43 22.51 4.10
CA LYS A 155 -5.90 22.88 2.79
C LYS A 155 -6.46 21.99 1.67
N LEU A 156 -6.54 20.68 1.89
CA LEU A 156 -7.15 19.73 0.95
C LEU A 156 -8.65 20.01 0.73
N GLU A 157 -9.39 20.31 1.78
CA GLU A 157 -10.79 20.68 1.66
C GLU A 157 -10.99 21.96 0.83
N LYS A 158 -10.14 22.98 1.02
CA LYS A 158 -10.16 24.20 0.21
C LYS A 158 -9.87 23.90 -1.26
N LEU A 159 -8.87 23.04 -1.54
CA LEU A 159 -8.57 22.60 -2.90
C LEU A 159 -9.74 21.84 -3.53
N GLY A 160 -10.39 20.94 -2.79
CA GLY A 160 -11.53 20.16 -3.25
C GLY A 160 -12.78 20.98 -3.56
N ARG A 161 -12.98 22.11 -2.89
CA ARG A 161 -14.09 23.05 -3.15
C ARG A 161 -13.80 23.99 -4.33
N GLY A 162 -12.54 24.14 -4.73
CA GLY A 162 -12.14 25.01 -5.84
C GLY A 162 -12.49 24.41 -7.20
N LYS A 163 -13.10 25.20 -8.10
CA LYS A 163 -13.30 24.84 -9.53
C LYS A 163 -11.98 25.01 -10.30
N ARG A 164 -10.95 24.24 -9.96
CA ARG A 164 -9.66 24.35 -10.64
C ARG A 164 -9.56 23.31 -11.75
N THR A 165 -9.22 23.74 -12.94
CA THR A 165 -9.05 22.94 -14.16
C THR A 165 -7.57 22.70 -14.48
N HIS A 166 -6.68 22.77 -13.50
CA HIS A 166 -5.24 22.70 -13.74
C HIS A 166 -4.71 21.27 -13.73
N THR A 167 -3.85 21.01 -14.69
CA THR A 167 -3.10 19.75 -14.84
C THR A 167 -1.80 19.72 -14.02
N ARG A 168 -1.54 20.75 -13.21
CA ARG A 168 -0.33 20.85 -12.37
C ARG A 168 -0.56 20.17 -11.02
N MET A 169 0.55 19.84 -10.35
CA MET A 169 0.60 19.14 -9.06
C MET A 169 0.17 20.02 -7.88
N LEU A 170 -0.97 20.71 -8.00
CA LEU A 170 -1.47 21.68 -7.02
C LEU A 170 -1.87 21.05 -5.67
N HIS A 171 -2.04 19.73 -5.63
CA HIS A 171 -2.40 18.95 -4.44
C HIS A 171 -1.20 18.30 -3.75
N GLU A 172 0.01 18.55 -4.24
CA GLU A 172 1.23 18.04 -3.60
C GLU A 172 1.70 18.99 -2.51
N PHE A 173 2.05 18.40 -1.38
CA PHE A 173 2.66 19.10 -0.26
C PHE A 173 4.15 18.83 -0.23
N TYR A 174 4.90 19.89 -0.01
CA TYR A 174 6.33 19.83 0.22
C TYR A 174 6.61 19.98 1.71
N VAL A 175 7.53 19.19 2.24
CA VAL A 175 7.91 19.21 3.65
C VAL A 175 9.43 19.17 3.79
N LEU A 176 9.96 19.95 4.72
CA LEU A 176 11.38 19.93 5.04
C LEU A 176 11.71 18.63 5.78
N GLN A 177 12.49 17.75 5.15
CA GLN A 177 12.90 16.48 5.75
C GLN A 177 14.00 16.65 6.80
N ARG A 178 14.95 17.51 6.51
CA ARG A 178 16.07 17.83 7.39
C ARG A 178 16.42 19.30 7.23
N ASP A 179 16.58 19.99 8.34
CA ASP A 179 17.16 21.33 8.37
C ASP A 179 18.66 21.17 8.59
N GLY A 180 19.45 21.40 7.56
CA GLY A 180 20.91 21.29 7.64
C GLY A 180 21.50 22.40 8.51
N GLU A 181 22.47 22.04 9.37
CA GLU A 181 23.20 23.02 10.19
C GLU A 181 24.14 23.87 9.30
N ASP A 182 24.74 23.26 8.27
CA ASP A 182 25.60 23.94 7.29
C ASP A 182 24.79 24.35 6.07
N ARG A 183 24.65 25.66 5.87
CA ARG A 183 23.95 26.29 4.75
C ARG A 183 24.87 27.09 3.83
N SER A 184 26.16 26.97 4.01
CA SER A 184 27.13 27.77 3.27
C SER A 184 27.10 27.59 1.75
N GLY A 185 26.40 26.52 1.28
CA GLY A 185 26.19 26.22 -0.14
C GLY A 185 24.79 26.56 -0.67
N TYR A 186 23.89 27.11 0.15
CA TYR A 186 22.52 27.41 -0.30
C TYR A 186 22.47 28.75 -1.04
N THR A 187 21.64 28.79 -2.06
CA THR A 187 21.26 30.03 -2.73
C THR A 187 20.24 30.80 -1.88
N GLU A 188 20.04 32.09 -2.16
CA GLU A 188 19.04 32.90 -1.48
C GLU A 188 17.61 32.30 -1.60
N GLU A 189 17.29 31.74 -2.77
CA GLU A 189 16.01 31.06 -3.02
C GLU A 189 15.86 29.78 -2.18
N GLU A 190 16.92 28.98 -2.08
CA GLU A 190 16.92 27.78 -1.25
C GLU A 190 16.76 28.09 0.23
N GLU A 191 17.37 29.18 0.71
CA GLU A 191 17.19 29.66 2.08
C GLU A 191 15.74 30.10 2.34
N LYS A 192 15.14 30.85 1.43
CA LYS A 192 13.73 31.24 1.52
C LYS A 192 12.79 30.04 1.54
N LEU A 193 13.02 29.03 0.67
CA LEU A 193 12.26 27.77 0.65
C LEU A 193 12.38 27.03 1.97
N CYS A 194 13.59 26.86 2.49
CA CYS A 194 13.82 26.20 3.77
C CYS A 194 13.15 26.95 4.92
N ALA A 195 13.22 28.28 4.93
CA ALA A 195 12.60 29.11 5.96
C ALA A 195 11.07 28.94 5.95
N ALA A 196 10.44 28.98 4.77
CA ALA A 196 9.00 28.80 4.61
C ALA A 196 8.54 27.39 5.03
N LEU A 197 9.30 26.35 4.69
CA LEU A 197 8.97 24.96 5.01
C LEU A 197 9.19 24.58 6.50
N ARG A 198 9.88 25.42 7.29
CA ARG A 198 9.99 25.20 8.74
C ARG A 198 8.67 25.34 9.48
N GLU A 199 7.81 26.23 9.01
CA GLU A 199 6.48 26.45 9.60
C GLU A 199 5.53 25.29 9.31
N GLY A 200 5.87 24.42 8.36
CA GLY A 200 5.09 23.22 8.03
C GLY A 200 4.99 22.94 6.53
N PRO A 201 4.20 21.93 6.16
CA PRO A 201 3.98 21.57 4.76
C PRO A 201 3.30 22.68 3.96
N LEU A 202 3.83 22.94 2.78
CA LEU A 202 3.31 23.94 1.84
C LEU A 202 2.94 23.30 0.51
N LEU A 203 1.90 23.82 -0.10
CA LEU A 203 1.54 23.53 -1.49
C LEU A 203 2.53 24.21 -2.44
N LEU A 204 2.59 23.74 -3.69
CA LEU A 204 3.49 24.31 -4.69
C LEU A 204 3.25 25.82 -4.91
N GLU A 205 1.98 26.26 -4.91
CA GLU A 205 1.63 27.68 -5.04
C GLU A 205 2.14 28.49 -3.85
N GLU A 206 1.94 28.00 -2.63
CA GLU A 206 2.43 28.66 -1.40
C GLU A 206 3.96 28.75 -1.36
N LEU A 207 4.64 27.74 -1.92
CA LEU A 207 6.11 27.77 -2.06
C LEU A 207 6.56 28.81 -3.09
N ALA A 208 5.86 28.92 -4.22
CA ALA A 208 6.18 29.92 -5.24
C ALA A 208 6.02 31.34 -4.67
N GLU A 209 4.92 31.61 -3.98
CA GLU A 209 4.67 32.88 -3.29
C GLU A 209 5.77 33.20 -2.24
N ALA A 210 6.23 32.21 -1.51
CA ALA A 210 7.27 32.39 -0.49
C ALA A 210 8.67 32.73 -1.07
N VAL A 211 8.95 32.32 -2.33
CA VAL A 211 10.21 32.60 -3.02
C VAL A 211 10.16 33.90 -3.78
N GLU A 212 9.07 34.13 -4.52
CA GLU A 212 8.93 35.31 -5.38
C GLU A 212 8.78 36.59 -4.57
N GLY A 213 8.19 36.51 -3.34
CA GLY A 213 7.90 37.67 -2.50
C GLY A 213 6.87 38.59 -3.13
N ASP A 214 6.05 39.28 -2.32
CA ASP A 214 5.18 40.37 -2.80
C ASP A 214 5.95 41.53 -3.46
#